data_e83beed7e98eea144d3c38fb4193acba
#
_entry.id   e83beed7e98eea144d3c38fb4193acba
#
_cell.length_a   1.000
_cell.length_b   1.000
_cell.length_c   1.000
_cell.angle_alpha   90.00
_cell.angle_beta   90.00
_cell.angle_gamma   90.00
#
_symmetry.space_group_name_H-M   'P 1'
#
loop_
_entity.id
_entity.type
_entity.pdbx_description
1 polymer ?
#
loop_
_entity_poly.entity_id
_entity_poly.type
_entity_poly.pdbx_seq_one_letter_code
_entity_poly.pdbx_strand_id
1 'polypeptide(L)'
;MIWGLLGLILVVVLLALAITNKNISRALPLAGVTIIGIIGSLAWYQDHELALSKQRISVSEVALVDMRLSDGARGAKEISGRIRNHSQNFTLVELRIQASMEDCIEEHCEVINQTDVTLKPAIPPGQARDF
;
A
#
# COMPACT_ATOMS: atom_id res chain seq x y z
N MET A 1 16.06 8.85 -7.91
CA MET A 1 17.04 9.64 -7.12
C MET A 1 17.62 10.85 -7.86
N ILE A 2 17.93 10.78 -9.15
CA ILE A 2 18.57 11.88 -9.93
C ILE A 2 17.70 13.15 -10.00
N TRP A 3 16.39 13.01 -10.12
CA TRP A 3 15.44 14.14 -10.21
C TRP A 3 15.34 14.97 -8.92
N GLY A 4 15.48 14.35 -7.75
CA GLY A 4 15.50 15.06 -6.47
C GLY A 4 16.74 15.93 -6.30
N LEU A 5 17.88 15.45 -6.80
CA LEU A 5 19.17 16.16 -6.74
C LEU A 5 19.16 17.37 -7.68
N LEU A 6 18.58 17.23 -8.88
CA LEU A 6 18.39 18.33 -9.83
C LEU A 6 17.44 19.41 -9.26
N GLY A 7 16.35 19.03 -8.60
CA GLY A 7 15.46 19.96 -7.93
C GLY A 7 16.13 20.75 -6.81
N LEU A 8 16.95 20.08 -5.99
CA LEU A 8 17.69 20.73 -4.91
C LEU A 8 18.73 21.75 -5.44
N ILE A 9 19.45 21.41 -6.51
CA ILE A 9 20.40 22.31 -7.16
C ILE A 9 19.69 23.54 -7.72
N LEU A 10 18.53 23.35 -8.35
CA LEU A 10 17.74 24.48 -8.90
C LEU A 10 17.29 25.44 -7.79
N VAL A 11 16.83 24.91 -6.64
CA VAL A 11 16.42 25.73 -5.49
C VAL A 11 17.61 26.52 -4.92
N VAL A 12 18.78 25.90 -4.78
CA VAL A 12 19.99 26.56 -4.27
C VAL A 12 20.44 27.68 -5.22
N VAL A 13 20.40 27.45 -6.53
CA VAL A 13 20.76 28.46 -7.54
C VAL A 13 19.78 29.64 -7.51
N LEU A 14 18.48 29.39 -7.42
CA LEU A 14 17.45 30.43 -7.31
C LEU A 14 17.59 31.25 -6.02
N LEU A 15 17.91 30.60 -4.89
CA LEU A 15 18.19 31.29 -3.63
C LEU A 15 19.44 32.18 -3.73
N ALA A 16 20.52 31.69 -4.33
CA ALA A 16 21.75 32.46 -4.54
C ALA A 16 21.51 33.70 -5.43
N LEU A 17 20.75 33.55 -6.51
CA LEU A 17 20.37 34.67 -7.39
C LEU A 17 19.47 35.68 -6.67
N ALA A 18 18.61 35.25 -5.79
CA ALA A 18 17.72 36.11 -5.03
C ALA A 18 18.47 36.97 -3.98
N ILE A 19 19.54 36.45 -3.39
CA ILE A 19 20.37 37.20 -2.41
C ILE A 19 21.19 38.27 -3.08
N THR A 20 21.62 38.05 -4.35
CA THR A 20 22.52 38.95 -5.06
C THR A 20 21.77 40.12 -5.74
N ASN A 21 20.46 40.05 -5.93
CA ASN A 21 19.72 41.06 -6.68
C ASN A 21 18.53 41.62 -5.89
N LYS A 22 18.65 42.91 -5.47
CA LYS A 22 17.65 43.63 -4.64
C LYS A 22 16.25 43.71 -5.26
N ASN A 23 16.15 43.63 -6.59
CA ASN A 23 14.85 43.65 -7.29
C ASN A 23 14.13 42.29 -7.26
N ILE A 24 14.84 41.18 -6.96
CA ILE A 24 14.32 39.84 -6.90
C ILE A 24 13.70 39.55 -5.52
N SER A 25 13.98 40.37 -4.51
CA SER A 25 13.42 40.16 -3.16
C SER A 25 11.89 40.18 -3.12
N ARG A 26 11.24 40.87 -4.06
CA ARG A 26 9.76 40.92 -4.20
C ARG A 26 9.19 39.66 -4.90
N ALA A 27 10.00 39.01 -5.74
CA ALA A 27 9.60 37.80 -6.44
C ALA A 27 9.84 36.51 -5.60
N LEU A 28 10.62 36.61 -4.52
CA LEU A 28 10.96 35.49 -3.64
C LEU A 28 9.74 34.77 -3.04
N PRO A 29 8.74 35.49 -2.46
CA PRO A 29 7.56 34.82 -1.90
C PRO A 29 6.73 34.09 -2.97
N LEU A 30 6.64 34.65 -4.18
CA LEU A 30 5.95 34.01 -5.31
C LEU A 30 6.67 32.73 -5.77
N ALA A 31 8.00 32.74 -5.86
CA ALA A 31 8.79 31.56 -6.19
C ALA A 31 8.67 30.48 -5.10
N GLY A 32 8.65 30.86 -3.81
CA GLY A 32 8.44 29.93 -2.71
C GLY A 32 7.08 29.24 -2.76
N VAL A 33 6.01 29.97 -3.01
CA VAL A 33 4.66 29.41 -3.11
C VAL A 33 4.55 28.45 -4.30
N THR A 34 5.14 28.78 -5.46
CA THR A 34 5.13 27.87 -6.62
C THR A 34 5.91 26.59 -6.38
N ILE A 35 7.07 26.65 -5.72
CA ILE A 35 7.86 25.45 -5.38
C ILE A 35 7.08 24.54 -4.40
N ILE A 36 6.48 25.12 -3.36
CA ILE A 36 5.66 24.36 -2.41
C ILE A 36 4.45 23.74 -3.11
N GLY A 37 3.80 24.47 -4.03
CA GLY A 37 2.70 23.94 -4.82
C GLY A 37 3.10 22.77 -5.71
N ILE A 38 4.26 22.82 -6.35
CA ILE A 38 4.77 21.74 -7.18
C ILE A 38 5.13 20.51 -6.32
N ILE A 39 5.81 20.69 -5.19
CA ILE A 39 6.15 19.59 -4.28
C ILE A 39 4.89 18.95 -3.72
N GLY A 40 3.91 19.76 -3.31
CA GLY A 40 2.63 19.28 -2.79
C GLY A 40 1.83 18.48 -3.83
N SER A 41 1.79 18.96 -5.08
CA SER A 41 1.10 18.27 -6.17
C SER A 41 1.78 16.96 -6.55
N LEU A 42 3.11 16.90 -6.55
CA LEU A 42 3.86 15.68 -6.81
C LEU A 42 3.68 14.64 -5.70
N ALA A 43 3.69 15.06 -4.44
CA ALA A 43 3.43 14.17 -3.31
C ALA A 43 2.01 13.60 -3.38
N TRP A 44 1.01 14.44 -3.63
CA TRP A 44 -0.38 14.01 -3.78
C TRP A 44 -0.57 13.04 -4.95
N TYR A 45 0.10 13.29 -6.08
CA TYR A 45 0.06 12.40 -7.24
C TYR A 45 0.67 11.03 -6.93
N GLN A 46 1.80 10.98 -6.22
CA GLN A 46 2.43 9.73 -5.80
C GLN A 46 1.56 8.93 -4.84
N ASP A 47 0.92 9.58 -3.87
CA ASP A 47 0.00 8.91 -2.94
C ASP A 47 -1.23 8.35 -3.66
N HIS A 48 -1.75 9.07 -4.65
CA HIS A 48 -2.88 8.62 -5.45
C HIS A 48 -2.54 7.41 -6.33
N GLU A 49 -1.39 7.43 -6.99
CA GLU A 49 -0.88 6.28 -7.76
C GLU A 49 -0.64 5.05 -6.89
N LEU A 50 -0.09 5.24 -5.69
CA LEU A 50 0.11 4.15 -4.72
C LEU A 50 -1.23 3.58 -4.22
N ALA A 51 -2.23 4.42 -3.98
CA ALA A 51 -3.56 3.97 -3.60
C ALA A 51 -4.22 3.15 -4.72
N LEU A 52 -4.16 3.63 -5.96
CA LEU A 52 -4.66 2.91 -7.13
C LEU A 52 -3.91 1.59 -7.37
N SER A 53 -2.60 1.56 -7.11
CA SER A 53 -1.80 0.34 -7.29
C SER A 53 -2.18 -0.76 -6.28
N LYS A 54 -2.62 -0.40 -5.09
CA LYS A 54 -3.09 -1.35 -4.06
C LYS A 54 -4.44 -1.99 -4.41
N GLN A 55 -5.24 -1.36 -5.25
CA GLN A 55 -6.57 -1.83 -5.65
C GLN A 55 -6.59 -2.49 -7.05
N ARG A 56 -5.42 -2.78 -7.65
CA ARG A 56 -5.34 -3.35 -9.02
C ARG A 56 -5.90 -4.76 -9.14
N ILE A 57 -5.95 -5.51 -8.04
CA ILE A 57 -6.51 -6.85 -7.99
C ILE A 57 -7.82 -6.79 -7.22
N SER A 58 -8.91 -7.18 -7.87
CA SER A 58 -10.22 -7.31 -7.23
C SER A 58 -10.23 -8.50 -6.28
N VAL A 59 -11.03 -8.44 -5.23
CA VAL A 59 -11.25 -9.58 -4.32
C VAL A 59 -11.75 -10.81 -5.07
N SER A 60 -12.53 -10.62 -6.15
CA SER A 60 -13.02 -11.71 -7.01
C SER A 60 -11.91 -12.40 -7.82
N GLU A 61 -10.75 -11.78 -7.98
CA GLU A 61 -9.58 -12.35 -8.65
C GLU A 61 -8.65 -13.10 -7.68
N VAL A 62 -8.98 -13.15 -6.39
CA VAL A 62 -8.21 -13.89 -5.38
C VAL A 62 -9.09 -14.99 -4.81
N ALA A 63 -8.61 -16.23 -4.88
CA ALA A 63 -9.29 -17.36 -4.27
C ALA A 63 -8.44 -17.96 -3.14
N LEU A 64 -9.11 -18.25 -2.03
CA LEU A 64 -8.58 -19.06 -0.95
C LEU A 64 -9.10 -20.49 -1.16
N VAL A 65 -8.19 -21.44 -1.31
CA VAL A 65 -8.54 -22.84 -1.56
C VAL A 65 -7.82 -23.76 -0.57
N ASP A 66 -8.35 -24.95 -0.39
CA ASP A 66 -7.76 -26.00 0.48
C ASP A 66 -7.51 -25.50 1.93
N MET A 67 -8.40 -24.66 2.44
CA MET A 67 -8.29 -24.11 3.80
C MET A 67 -8.39 -25.23 4.84
N ARG A 68 -7.45 -25.25 5.78
CA ARG A 68 -7.38 -26.21 6.87
C ARG A 68 -7.13 -25.49 8.18
N LEU A 69 -7.86 -25.91 9.20
CA LEU A 69 -7.66 -25.51 10.58
C LEU A 69 -6.98 -26.66 11.32
N SER A 70 -5.85 -26.39 11.95
CA SER A 70 -5.11 -27.34 12.76
C SER A 70 -4.82 -26.76 14.14
N ASP A 71 -4.51 -27.64 15.08
CA ASP A 71 -4.06 -27.25 16.39
C ASP A 71 -2.57 -26.95 16.34
N GLY A 72 -2.23 -25.71 16.60
CA GLY A 72 -0.85 -25.24 16.68
C GLY A 72 -0.25 -25.44 18.09
N ALA A 73 0.95 -24.94 18.26
CA ALA A 73 1.63 -25.02 19.54
C ALA A 73 0.91 -24.20 20.63
N ARG A 74 0.91 -24.70 21.86
CA ARG A 74 0.34 -24.02 23.05
C ARG A 74 -1.17 -23.77 22.99
N GLY A 75 -1.92 -24.58 22.24
CA GLY A 75 -3.37 -24.41 22.10
C GLY A 75 -3.81 -23.30 21.13
N ALA A 76 -2.88 -22.71 20.40
CA ALA A 76 -3.22 -21.80 19.30
C ALA A 76 -3.87 -22.57 18.15
N LYS A 77 -4.78 -21.91 17.42
CA LYS A 77 -5.31 -22.46 16.17
C LYS A 77 -4.47 -21.92 15.00
N GLU A 78 -4.08 -22.82 14.12
CA GLU A 78 -3.31 -22.50 12.93
C GLU A 78 -4.17 -22.70 11.69
N ILE A 79 -4.24 -21.65 10.85
CA ILE A 79 -4.96 -21.70 9.58
C ILE A 79 -3.90 -21.79 8.49
N SER A 80 -4.00 -22.82 7.67
CA SER A 80 -3.17 -22.99 6.48
C SER A 80 -4.06 -23.17 5.26
N GLY A 81 -3.51 -22.90 4.08
CA GLY A 81 -4.27 -23.02 2.85
C GLY A 81 -3.46 -22.58 1.65
N ARG A 82 -4.15 -22.39 0.54
CA ARG A 82 -3.55 -21.95 -0.71
C ARG A 82 -4.25 -20.69 -1.22
N ILE A 83 -3.47 -19.68 -1.52
CA ILE A 83 -3.94 -18.45 -2.17
C ILE A 83 -3.69 -18.59 -3.67
N ARG A 84 -4.72 -18.40 -4.48
CA ARG A 84 -4.62 -18.36 -5.95
C ARG A 84 -4.90 -16.95 -6.45
N ASN A 85 -3.99 -16.45 -7.28
CA ASN A 85 -4.16 -15.17 -7.98
C ASN A 85 -4.72 -15.45 -9.39
N HIS A 86 -5.97 -15.06 -9.63
CA HIS A 86 -6.64 -15.19 -10.95
C HIS A 86 -6.44 -13.94 -11.83
N SER A 87 -5.81 -12.88 -11.30
CA SER A 87 -5.48 -11.72 -12.13
C SER A 87 -4.60 -12.13 -13.31
N GLN A 88 -4.83 -11.53 -14.47
CA GLN A 88 -4.05 -11.82 -15.68
C GLN A 88 -2.77 -10.98 -15.77
N ASN A 89 -2.74 -9.81 -15.12
CA ASN A 89 -1.70 -8.82 -15.35
C ASN A 89 -0.93 -8.40 -14.09
N PHE A 90 -1.46 -8.66 -12.90
CA PHE A 90 -0.92 -8.10 -11.66
C PHE A 90 -0.47 -9.17 -10.67
N THR A 91 0.71 -8.97 -10.10
CA THR A 91 1.21 -9.79 -8.98
C THR A 91 0.51 -9.40 -7.69
N LEU A 92 -0.03 -10.38 -6.97
CA LEU A 92 -0.61 -10.20 -5.63
C LEU A 92 0.52 -10.03 -4.62
N VAL A 93 0.79 -8.80 -4.22
CA VAL A 93 1.90 -8.47 -3.32
C VAL A 93 1.49 -8.54 -1.86
N GLU A 94 0.26 -8.11 -1.56
CA GLU A 94 -0.26 -8.04 -0.20
C GLU A 94 -1.73 -8.45 -0.18
N LEU A 95 -2.11 -9.23 0.82
CA LEU A 95 -3.48 -9.67 1.06
C LEU A 95 -3.79 -9.55 2.55
N ARG A 96 -4.89 -8.88 2.89
CA ARG A 96 -5.44 -8.86 4.24
C ARG A 96 -6.54 -9.91 4.33
N ILE A 97 -6.39 -10.83 5.27
CA ILE A 97 -7.36 -11.87 5.59
C ILE A 97 -7.94 -11.57 6.97
N GLN A 98 -9.25 -11.56 7.07
CA GLN A 98 -9.96 -11.51 8.33
C GLN A 98 -10.44 -12.92 8.67
N ALA A 99 -10.03 -13.41 9.82
CA ALA A 99 -10.51 -14.68 10.37
C ALA A 99 -11.42 -14.40 11.57
N SER A 100 -12.63 -14.91 11.53
CA SER A 100 -13.58 -14.86 12.64
C SER A 100 -13.78 -16.27 13.21
N MET A 101 -13.79 -16.37 14.52
CA MET A 101 -14.17 -17.57 15.24
C MET A 101 -15.57 -17.36 15.81
N GLU A 102 -16.47 -18.27 15.48
CA GLU A 102 -17.87 -18.22 15.89
C GLU A 102 -18.17 -19.40 16.78
N ASP A 103 -18.93 -19.18 17.86
CA ASP A 103 -19.54 -20.21 18.66
C ASP A 103 -21.03 -20.30 18.25
N CYS A 104 -21.45 -21.47 17.85
CA CYS A 104 -22.80 -21.69 17.35
C CYS A 104 -23.57 -22.64 18.28
N ILE A 105 -24.67 -22.16 18.81
CA ILE A 105 -25.64 -22.96 19.57
C ILE A 105 -26.91 -23.02 18.73
N GLU A 106 -27.23 -24.20 18.21
CA GLU A 106 -28.34 -24.45 17.27
C GLU A 106 -28.19 -23.58 15.98
N GLU A 107 -29.08 -22.61 15.75
CA GLU A 107 -29.04 -21.71 14.59
C GLU A 107 -28.45 -20.33 14.93
N HIS A 108 -28.05 -20.11 16.17
CA HIS A 108 -27.48 -18.83 16.61
C HIS A 108 -25.95 -18.94 16.72
N CYS A 109 -25.25 -18.16 15.89
CA CYS A 109 -23.80 -18.05 15.94
C CYS A 109 -23.39 -16.68 16.50
N GLU A 110 -22.48 -16.65 17.44
CA GLU A 110 -21.88 -15.43 17.99
C GLU A 110 -20.39 -15.40 17.71
N VAL A 111 -19.89 -14.27 17.20
CA VAL A 111 -18.47 -14.09 16.97
C VAL A 111 -17.76 -13.91 18.30
N ILE A 112 -16.94 -14.89 18.69
CA ILE A 112 -16.18 -14.88 19.95
C ILE A 112 -14.78 -14.33 19.79
N ASN A 113 -14.22 -14.35 18.59
CA ASN A 113 -12.91 -13.76 18.30
C ASN A 113 -12.80 -13.37 16.82
N GLN A 114 -12.05 -12.32 16.55
CA GLN A 114 -11.78 -11.83 15.20
C GLN A 114 -10.34 -11.36 15.11
N THR A 115 -9.64 -11.79 14.07
CA THR A 115 -8.23 -11.45 13.86
C THR A 115 -7.99 -11.06 12.42
N ASP A 116 -7.28 -9.96 12.21
CA ASP A 116 -6.81 -9.51 10.89
C ASP A 116 -5.36 -9.91 10.70
N VAL A 117 -5.06 -10.60 9.61
CA VAL A 117 -3.70 -11.01 9.25
C VAL A 117 -3.35 -10.44 7.89
N THR A 118 -2.20 -9.78 7.80
CA THR A 118 -1.67 -9.29 6.53
C THR A 118 -0.59 -10.23 6.03
N LEU A 119 -0.82 -10.85 4.89
CA LEU A 119 0.11 -11.72 4.20
C LEU A 119 0.78 -10.98 3.04
N LYS A 120 2.06 -11.28 2.78
CA LYS A 120 2.83 -10.74 1.64
C LYS A 120 3.31 -11.90 0.74
N PRO A 121 2.41 -12.58 0.05
CA PRO A 121 2.71 -13.82 -0.64
C PRO A 121 3.49 -13.63 -1.94
N ALA A 122 3.49 -12.45 -2.56
CA ALA A 122 4.12 -12.14 -3.85
C ALA A 122 3.78 -13.19 -4.94
N ILE A 123 2.48 -13.39 -5.22
CA ILE A 123 1.99 -14.40 -6.17
C ILE A 123 1.83 -13.79 -7.55
N PRO A 124 2.57 -14.25 -8.57
CA PRO A 124 2.40 -13.81 -9.95
C PRO A 124 1.00 -14.12 -10.51
N PRO A 125 0.63 -13.50 -11.65
CA PRO A 125 -0.62 -13.79 -12.35
C PRO A 125 -0.82 -15.27 -12.64
N GLY A 126 -2.02 -15.78 -12.41
CA GLY A 126 -2.42 -17.16 -12.67
C GLY A 126 -1.80 -18.22 -11.76
N GLN A 127 -0.96 -17.85 -10.81
CA GLN A 127 -0.27 -18.79 -9.91
C GLN A 127 -0.96 -18.90 -8.54
N ALA A 128 -0.54 -19.91 -7.79
CA ALA A 128 -0.97 -20.16 -6.43
C ALA A 128 0.21 -20.39 -5.48
N ARG A 129 0.04 -20.08 -4.20
CA ARG A 129 1.04 -20.29 -3.15
C ARG A 129 0.39 -20.70 -1.84
N ASP A 130 1.02 -21.61 -1.14
CA ASP A 130 0.59 -22.05 0.18
C ASP A 130 1.02 -21.04 1.27
N PHE A 131 0.25 -20.95 2.35
CA PHE A 131 0.51 -20.12 3.53
C PHE A 131 0.16 -20.84 4.81
#